data_b6ed46c88aa1375e464a1c16b95f8240
#
_entry.id   b6ed46c88aa1375e464a1c16b95f8240
#
_cell.length_a   1.000
_cell.length_b   1.000
_cell.length_c   1.000
_cell.angle_alpha   90.00
_cell.angle_beta   90.00
_cell.angle_gamma   90.00
#
_symmetry.space_group_name_H-M   'P 1'
#
loop_
_entity.id
_entity.type
_entity.pdbx_description
1 polymer ?
#
loop_
_entity_poly.entity_id
_entity_poly.type
_entity_poly.pdbx_seq_one_letter_code
_entity_poly.pdbx_strand_id
1 'polypeptide(L)'
;RGLILTGLLCALAVLTAATVLFQRSYAERIDNYLMQICHGYAAAYEAQDTHDATTLLNLLPENLPLRITLIDTDGTVLYDTKRGSYIVDVNGDIYAAQTDLPNHADRPEFQQAMANGSACITRESETLQLETHYYAVRIDLPEGAQVLRVGEDAEKTYQALERLRFDWLAAP
;
A
#
# COMPACT_ATOMS: atom_id res chain seq x y z
N ARG A 1 -16.48 -44.62 -18.52
CA ARG A 1 -16.04 -44.06 -17.22
C ARG A 1 -14.67 -43.36 -17.32
N GLY A 2 -13.68 -43.89 -18.07
CA GLY A 2 -12.36 -43.29 -18.25
C GLY A 2 -12.39 -41.90 -18.92
N LEU A 3 -13.20 -41.75 -19.99
CA LEU A 3 -13.32 -40.49 -20.72
C LEU A 3 -13.90 -39.34 -19.86
N ILE A 4 -14.83 -39.62 -18.97
CA ILE A 4 -15.41 -38.64 -18.05
C ILE A 4 -14.36 -38.19 -17.02
N LEU A 5 -13.57 -39.13 -16.49
CA LEU A 5 -12.53 -38.85 -15.53
C LEU A 5 -11.39 -38.00 -16.14
N THR A 6 -10.97 -38.33 -17.38
CA THR A 6 -9.95 -37.53 -18.09
C THR A 6 -10.49 -36.11 -18.40
N GLY A 7 -11.74 -35.96 -18.79
CA GLY A 7 -12.36 -34.64 -19.01
C GLY A 7 -12.40 -33.82 -17.73
N LEU A 8 -12.75 -34.41 -16.58
CA LEU A 8 -12.75 -33.74 -15.28
C LEU A 8 -11.35 -33.28 -14.85
N LEU A 9 -10.35 -34.15 -15.04
CA LEU A 9 -8.95 -33.82 -14.73
C LEU A 9 -8.42 -32.66 -15.61
N CYS A 10 -8.73 -32.70 -16.91
CA CYS A 10 -8.35 -31.59 -17.81
C CYS A 10 -9.04 -30.28 -17.41
N ALA A 11 -10.32 -30.31 -17.10
CA ALA A 11 -11.06 -29.12 -16.64
C ALA A 11 -10.48 -28.55 -15.35
N LEU A 12 -10.14 -29.40 -14.38
CA LEU A 12 -9.49 -28.98 -13.14
C LEU A 12 -8.11 -28.36 -13.40
N ALA A 13 -7.30 -28.98 -14.26
CA ALA A 13 -5.98 -28.46 -14.63
C ALA A 13 -6.07 -27.07 -15.32
N VAL A 14 -7.03 -26.89 -16.23
CA VAL A 14 -7.27 -25.59 -16.88
C VAL A 14 -7.73 -24.55 -15.87
N LEU A 15 -8.63 -24.91 -14.97
CA LEU A 15 -9.14 -23.97 -13.93
C LEU A 15 -8.02 -23.54 -12.99
N THR A 16 -7.19 -24.48 -12.53
CA THR A 16 -6.04 -24.15 -11.65
C THR A 16 -5.01 -23.27 -12.37
N ALA A 17 -4.67 -23.58 -13.63
CA ALA A 17 -3.77 -22.76 -14.43
C ALA A 17 -4.33 -21.34 -14.66
N ALA A 18 -5.62 -21.22 -14.98
CA ALA A 18 -6.27 -19.93 -15.16
C ALA A 18 -6.26 -19.11 -13.85
N THR A 19 -6.53 -19.74 -12.71
CA THR A 19 -6.48 -19.08 -11.39
C THR A 19 -5.07 -18.56 -11.08
N VAL A 20 -4.03 -19.38 -11.30
CA VAL A 20 -2.63 -18.96 -11.07
C VAL A 20 -2.22 -17.82 -11.99
N LEU A 21 -2.60 -17.88 -13.27
CA LEU A 21 -2.31 -16.81 -14.23
C LEU A 21 -3.03 -15.52 -13.87
N PHE A 22 -4.29 -15.62 -13.43
CA PHE A 22 -5.05 -14.47 -12.97
C PHE A 22 -4.42 -13.82 -11.74
N GLN A 23 -4.05 -14.62 -10.74
CA GLN A 23 -3.40 -14.11 -9.52
C GLN A 23 -2.08 -13.41 -9.84
N ARG A 24 -1.23 -13.99 -10.70
CA ARG A 24 0.01 -13.34 -11.13
C ARG A 24 -0.22 -12.02 -11.85
N SER A 25 -1.14 -12.02 -12.83
CA SER A 25 -1.48 -10.79 -13.56
C SER A 25 -2.08 -9.71 -12.66
N TYR A 26 -2.85 -10.09 -11.65
CA TYR A 26 -3.40 -9.17 -10.66
C TYR A 26 -2.28 -8.58 -9.79
N ALA A 27 -1.38 -9.41 -9.25
CA ALA A 27 -0.24 -8.97 -8.44
C ALA A 27 0.65 -7.97 -9.21
N GLU A 28 1.03 -8.30 -10.46
CA GLU A 28 1.82 -7.40 -11.31
C GLU A 28 1.14 -6.04 -11.55
N ARG A 29 -0.17 -6.03 -11.72
CA ARG A 29 -0.94 -4.78 -11.89
C ARG A 29 -0.95 -3.93 -10.63
N ILE A 30 -1.14 -4.56 -9.47
CA ILE A 30 -1.09 -3.87 -8.17
C ILE A 30 0.30 -3.29 -7.93
N ASP A 31 1.36 -4.08 -8.12
CA ASP A 31 2.74 -3.63 -7.95
C ASP A 31 3.06 -2.43 -8.84
N ASN A 32 2.69 -2.48 -10.13
CA ASN A 32 2.87 -1.37 -11.06
C ASN A 32 2.06 -0.13 -10.67
N TYR A 33 0.85 -0.31 -10.18
CA TYR A 33 0.01 0.79 -9.70
C TYR A 33 0.63 1.45 -8.46
N LEU A 34 1.02 0.66 -7.47
CA LEU A 34 1.67 1.17 -6.26
C LEU A 34 2.99 1.87 -6.59
N MET A 35 3.78 1.32 -7.51
CA MET A 35 5.02 1.93 -8.00
C MET A 35 4.76 3.33 -8.58
N GLN A 36 3.81 3.47 -9.49
CA GLN A 36 3.49 4.75 -10.13
C GLN A 36 3.01 5.79 -9.11
N ILE A 37 2.12 5.39 -8.21
CA ILE A 37 1.60 6.27 -7.15
C ILE A 37 2.72 6.70 -6.19
N CYS A 38 3.55 5.75 -5.75
CA CYS A 38 4.64 6.03 -4.83
C CYS A 38 5.66 7.00 -5.42
N HIS A 39 6.11 6.77 -6.66
CA HIS A 39 7.01 7.69 -7.35
C HIS A 39 6.37 9.06 -7.60
N GLY A 40 5.09 9.11 -7.94
CA GLY A 40 4.38 10.35 -8.14
C GLY A 40 4.34 11.22 -6.88
N TYR A 41 3.97 10.65 -5.74
CA TYR A 41 3.97 11.36 -4.47
C TYR A 41 5.38 11.66 -3.96
N ALA A 42 6.34 10.76 -4.14
CA ALA A 42 7.74 11.02 -3.79
C ALA A 42 8.29 12.24 -4.54
N ALA A 43 8.10 12.32 -5.85
CA ALA A 43 8.54 13.44 -6.65
C ALA A 43 7.82 14.75 -6.29
N ALA A 44 6.51 14.69 -6.02
CA ALA A 44 5.75 15.85 -5.58
C ALA A 44 6.18 16.35 -4.19
N TYR A 45 6.53 15.43 -3.29
CA TYR A 45 7.03 15.74 -1.96
C TYR A 45 8.46 16.32 -2.01
N GLU A 46 9.36 15.69 -2.79
CA GLU A 46 10.72 16.17 -2.99
C GLU A 46 10.79 17.60 -3.56
N ALA A 47 9.79 18.00 -4.37
CA ALA A 47 9.69 19.33 -4.96
C ALA A 47 9.21 20.42 -3.98
N GLN A 48 8.90 20.09 -2.73
CA GLN A 48 8.45 21.06 -1.73
C GLN A 48 9.66 21.73 -1.02
N ASP A 49 9.42 22.89 -0.43
CA ASP A 49 10.43 23.61 0.34
C ASP A 49 10.65 23.02 1.74
N THR A 50 9.69 22.28 2.25
CA THR A 50 9.73 21.62 3.56
C THR A 50 9.34 20.14 3.41
N HIS A 51 9.96 19.28 4.23
CA HIS A 51 9.82 17.83 4.12
C HIS A 51 9.38 17.22 5.46
N ASP A 52 8.15 17.52 5.84
CA ASP A 52 7.52 17.04 7.07
C ASP A 52 6.18 16.31 6.80
N ALA A 53 5.58 15.79 7.88
CA ALA A 53 4.30 15.10 7.82
C ALA A 53 3.16 15.96 7.28
N THR A 54 3.16 17.27 7.59
CA THR A 54 2.11 18.22 7.15
C THR A 54 2.22 18.47 5.65
N THR A 55 3.44 18.62 5.16
CA THR A 55 3.71 18.79 3.72
C THR A 55 3.18 17.60 2.93
N LEU A 56 3.46 16.36 3.39
CA LEU A 56 2.93 15.17 2.74
C LEU A 56 1.40 15.13 2.82
N LEU A 57 0.81 15.43 3.98
CA LEU A 57 -0.64 15.45 4.17
C LEU A 57 -1.34 16.35 3.15
N ASN A 58 -0.80 17.56 2.90
CA ASN A 58 -1.38 18.51 1.96
C ASN A 58 -1.31 18.07 0.49
N LEU A 59 -0.45 17.09 0.17
CA LEU A 59 -0.35 16.49 -1.16
C LEU A 59 -1.36 15.35 -1.37
N LEU A 60 -1.91 14.80 -0.29
CA LEU A 60 -2.76 13.61 -0.37
C LEU A 60 -4.24 13.99 -0.51
N PRO A 61 -5.01 13.32 -1.38
CA PRO A 61 -6.46 13.49 -1.43
C PRO A 61 -7.13 12.88 -0.19
N GLU A 62 -8.22 13.49 0.27
CA GLU A 62 -8.95 13.08 1.48
C GLU A 62 -9.41 11.61 1.48
N ASN A 63 -9.72 11.05 0.32
CA ASN A 63 -10.30 9.70 0.17
C ASN A 63 -9.37 8.73 -0.55
N LEU A 64 -8.07 8.80 -0.30
CA LEU A 64 -7.12 7.87 -0.90
C LEU A 64 -7.37 6.43 -0.41
N PRO A 65 -7.62 5.46 -1.32
CA PRO A 65 -7.87 4.06 -0.95
C PRO A 65 -6.57 3.28 -0.66
N LEU A 66 -5.48 3.99 -0.37
CA LEU A 66 -4.16 3.44 -0.12
C LEU A 66 -3.66 3.86 1.25
N ARG A 67 -2.80 3.03 1.83
CA ARG A 67 -2.05 3.39 3.02
C ARG A 67 -0.73 4.02 2.60
N ILE A 68 -0.51 5.26 3.03
CA ILE A 68 0.75 5.98 2.81
C ILE A 68 1.44 6.17 4.16
N THR A 69 2.74 5.88 4.18
CA THR A 69 3.58 6.03 5.37
C THR A 69 4.85 6.78 4.97
N LEU A 70 5.18 7.84 5.68
CA LEU A 70 6.46 8.54 5.59
C LEU A 70 7.34 8.10 6.75
N ILE A 71 8.57 7.70 6.45
CA ILE A 71 9.50 7.09 7.41
C ILE A 71 10.83 7.82 7.32
N ASP A 72 11.36 8.22 8.46
CA ASP A 72 12.67 8.87 8.56
C ASP A 72 13.81 7.85 8.40
N THR A 73 15.03 8.34 8.25
CA THR A 73 16.25 7.55 8.03
C THR A 73 16.54 6.51 9.10
N ASP A 74 16.08 6.75 10.34
CA ASP A 74 16.22 5.83 11.48
C ASP A 74 15.05 4.84 11.65
N GLY A 75 14.07 4.87 10.72
CA GLY A 75 12.86 4.06 10.77
C GLY A 75 11.72 4.68 11.58
N THR A 76 11.90 5.89 12.11
CA THR A 76 10.82 6.62 12.78
C THR A 76 9.72 6.96 11.78
N VAL A 77 8.48 6.61 12.11
CA VAL A 77 7.33 6.94 11.25
C VAL A 77 6.89 8.38 11.52
N LEU A 78 7.06 9.22 10.50
CA LEU A 78 6.68 10.64 10.54
C LEU A 78 5.18 10.82 10.26
N TYR A 79 4.62 10.00 9.38
CA TYR A 79 3.22 10.04 8.99
C TYR A 79 2.70 8.68 8.56
N ASP A 80 1.45 8.36 8.88
CA ASP A 80 0.76 7.15 8.41
C ASP A 80 -0.74 7.43 8.28
N THR A 81 -1.31 7.22 7.09
CA THR A 81 -2.74 7.49 6.80
C THR A 81 -3.72 6.71 7.68
N LYS A 82 -3.32 5.56 8.23
CA LYS A 82 -4.17 4.80 9.17
C LYS A 82 -4.13 5.31 10.60
N ARG A 83 -3.07 6.03 10.98
CA ARG A 83 -2.81 6.46 12.35
C ARG A 83 -2.62 7.96 12.51
N GLY A 84 -2.67 8.71 11.41
CA GLY A 84 -2.61 10.16 11.42
C GLY A 84 -3.90 10.75 11.99
N SER A 85 -3.78 11.48 13.09
CA SER A 85 -4.81 12.42 13.52
C SER A 85 -4.56 13.74 12.83
N TYR A 86 -5.58 14.33 12.26
CA TYR A 86 -5.50 15.68 11.72
C TYR A 86 -5.92 16.66 12.81
N ILE A 87 -5.12 17.70 13.01
CA ILE A 87 -5.50 18.85 13.82
C ILE A 87 -5.82 19.98 12.85
N VAL A 88 -7.00 20.54 12.97
CA VAL A 88 -7.38 21.77 12.25
C VAL A 88 -7.23 22.92 13.24
N ASP A 89 -6.42 23.90 12.90
CA ASP A 89 -6.26 25.11 13.73
C ASP A 89 -7.44 26.08 13.57
N VAL A 90 -7.38 27.19 14.28
CA VAL A 90 -8.43 28.23 14.26
C VAL A 90 -8.59 28.94 12.90
N ASN A 91 -7.62 28.80 12.00
CA ASN A 91 -7.64 29.37 10.66
C ASN A 91 -8.13 28.34 9.62
N GLY A 92 -8.35 27.10 10.02
CA GLY A 92 -8.73 25.98 9.14
C GLY A 92 -7.53 25.25 8.52
N ASP A 93 -6.30 25.57 8.95
CA ASP A 93 -5.10 24.88 8.49
C ASP A 93 -5.01 23.49 9.10
N ILE A 94 -4.67 22.51 8.27
CA ILE A 94 -4.61 21.08 8.64
C ILE A 94 -3.16 20.73 8.98
N TYR A 95 -2.97 20.16 10.16
CA TYR A 95 -1.68 19.65 10.63
C TYR A 95 -1.75 18.16 10.92
N ALA A 96 -0.72 17.39 10.53
CA ALA A 96 -0.57 16.01 10.94
C ALA A 96 -0.18 15.95 12.41
N ALA A 97 -1.03 15.36 13.25
CA ALA A 97 -0.65 15.07 14.62
C ALA A 97 0.07 13.72 14.70
N GLN A 98 1.26 13.71 15.25
CA GLN A 98 1.96 12.48 15.61
C GLN A 98 1.23 11.81 16.79
N THR A 99 0.79 10.59 16.57
CA THR A 99 0.48 9.65 17.66
C THR A 99 1.65 8.69 17.80
N ASP A 100 1.73 7.91 18.88
CA ASP A 100 2.76 6.87 19.09
C ASP A 100 2.79 5.88 17.92
N LEU A 101 3.62 6.18 16.92
CA LEU A 101 3.81 5.35 15.74
C LEU A 101 4.99 4.40 15.99
N PRO A 102 4.84 3.08 15.73
CA PRO A 102 5.92 2.14 15.90
C PRO A 102 7.05 2.45 14.93
N ASN A 103 8.31 2.24 15.36
CA ASN A 103 9.46 2.34 14.47
C ASN A 103 9.41 1.23 13.40
N HIS A 104 9.76 1.55 12.17
CA HIS A 104 9.70 0.66 11.01
C HIS A 104 11.10 0.29 10.45
N ALA A 105 12.17 0.49 11.20
CA ALA A 105 13.54 0.15 10.77
C ALA A 105 13.73 -1.35 10.45
N ASP A 106 12.93 -2.22 11.06
CA ASP A 106 12.94 -3.67 10.86
C ASP A 106 12.14 -4.14 9.64
N ARG A 107 11.39 -3.25 9.00
CA ARG A 107 10.53 -3.60 7.88
C ARG A 107 11.34 -3.86 6.61
N PRO A 108 11.13 -5.01 5.91
CA PRO A 108 11.94 -5.37 4.75
C PRO A 108 11.81 -4.36 3.60
N GLU A 109 10.63 -3.78 3.38
CA GLU A 109 10.41 -2.75 2.37
C GLU A 109 11.20 -1.47 2.67
N PHE A 110 11.33 -1.09 3.95
CA PHE A 110 12.14 0.05 4.37
C PHE A 110 13.63 -0.21 4.14
N GLN A 111 14.13 -1.35 4.66
CA GLN A 111 15.54 -1.72 4.53
C GLN A 111 15.99 -1.81 3.08
N GLN A 112 15.17 -2.45 2.22
CA GLN A 112 15.49 -2.56 0.81
C GLN A 112 15.41 -1.22 0.06
N ALA A 113 14.43 -0.38 0.37
CA ALA A 113 14.34 0.95 -0.22
C ALA A 113 15.55 1.82 0.18
N MET A 114 15.97 1.79 1.45
CA MET A 114 17.17 2.49 1.91
C MET A 114 18.43 2.00 1.19
N ALA A 115 18.57 0.70 0.96
CA ALA A 115 19.75 0.12 0.32
C ALA A 115 19.77 0.31 -1.20
N ASN A 116 18.62 0.17 -1.88
CA ASN A 116 18.52 0.03 -3.34
C ASN A 116 17.80 1.20 -4.02
N GLY A 117 17.29 2.17 -3.26
CA GLY A 117 16.48 3.30 -3.75
C GLY A 117 14.98 3.00 -3.81
N SER A 118 14.58 1.75 -4.01
CA SER A 118 13.17 1.34 -3.96
C SER A 118 13.03 -0.14 -3.60
N ALA A 119 11.82 -0.52 -3.19
CA ALA A 119 11.47 -1.91 -2.88
C ALA A 119 10.00 -2.19 -3.22
N CYS A 120 9.74 -3.40 -3.72
CA CYS A 120 8.39 -3.96 -3.87
C CYS A 120 8.33 -5.24 -3.04
N ILE A 121 7.44 -5.28 -2.04
CA ILE A 121 7.33 -6.40 -1.10
C ILE A 121 5.86 -6.76 -0.93
N THR A 122 5.56 -8.04 -1.10
CA THR A 122 4.28 -8.62 -0.71
C THR A 122 4.47 -9.40 0.59
N ARG A 123 3.65 -9.13 1.58
CA ARG A 123 3.66 -9.84 2.86
C ARG A 123 2.28 -9.97 3.46
N GLU A 124 2.10 -10.97 4.29
CA GLU A 124 0.86 -11.15 5.01
C GLU A 124 0.61 -10.01 6.01
N SER A 125 -0.60 -9.47 6.00
CA SER A 125 -1.04 -8.48 6.98
C SER A 125 -1.27 -9.17 8.32
N GLU A 126 -0.60 -8.74 9.37
CA GLU A 126 -0.77 -9.26 10.73
C GLU A 126 -2.21 -9.14 11.25
N THR A 127 -2.96 -8.15 10.76
CA THR A 127 -4.33 -7.85 11.21
C THR A 127 -5.39 -8.66 10.46
N LEU A 128 -5.19 -8.90 9.15
CA LEU A 128 -6.22 -9.49 8.27
C LEU A 128 -5.83 -10.87 7.75
N GLN A 129 -4.59 -11.33 7.98
CA GLN A 129 -4.02 -12.56 7.40
C GLN A 129 -4.20 -12.64 5.87
N LEU A 130 -4.14 -11.48 5.22
CA LEU A 130 -4.21 -11.33 3.77
C LEU A 130 -2.87 -10.82 3.24
N GLU A 131 -2.49 -11.29 2.07
CA GLU A 131 -1.34 -10.75 1.35
C GLU A 131 -1.58 -9.28 1.02
N THR A 132 -0.63 -8.44 1.42
CA THR A 132 -0.64 -6.99 1.20
C THR A 132 0.58 -6.59 0.43
N HIS A 133 0.37 -5.87 -0.66
CA HIS A 133 1.43 -5.34 -1.51
C HIS A 133 1.90 -3.99 -0.98
N TYR A 134 3.22 -3.81 -0.89
CA TYR A 134 3.87 -2.56 -0.49
C TYR A 134 4.88 -2.17 -1.55
N TYR A 135 4.92 -0.89 -1.86
CA TYR A 135 5.98 -0.26 -2.63
C TYR A 135 6.59 0.89 -1.83
N ALA A 136 7.91 0.95 -1.77
CA ALA A 136 8.64 1.95 -1.02
C ALA A 136 9.71 2.61 -1.91
N VAL A 137 9.90 3.91 -1.76
CA VAL A 137 10.90 4.70 -2.48
C VAL A 137 11.71 5.51 -1.47
N ARG A 138 13.03 5.49 -1.58
CA ARG A 138 13.91 6.39 -0.87
C ARG A 138 13.92 7.76 -1.57
N ILE A 139 13.76 8.80 -0.78
CA ILE A 139 13.83 10.20 -1.20
C ILE A 139 15.08 10.78 -0.57
N ASP A 140 16.03 11.24 -1.38
CA ASP A 140 17.28 11.83 -0.91
C ASP A 140 17.11 13.35 -0.77
N LEU A 141 16.92 13.82 0.46
CA LEU A 141 16.68 15.23 0.79
C LEU A 141 17.95 15.88 1.37
N PRO A 142 18.06 17.22 1.32
CA PRO A 142 19.22 17.93 1.89
C PRO A 142 19.43 17.65 3.39
N GLU A 143 18.37 17.44 4.15
CA GLU A 143 18.36 17.16 5.58
C GLU A 143 18.61 15.69 5.94
N GLY A 144 18.49 14.77 4.98
CA GLY A 144 18.65 13.34 5.15
C GLY A 144 17.70 12.54 4.28
N ALA A 145 17.95 11.24 4.13
CA ALA A 145 17.07 10.38 3.36
C ALA A 145 15.80 10.07 4.13
N GLN A 146 14.67 10.03 3.43
CA GLN A 146 13.40 9.53 3.94
C GLN A 146 12.87 8.42 3.03
N VAL A 147 11.94 7.63 3.52
CA VAL A 147 11.27 6.59 2.72
C VAL A 147 9.78 6.86 2.68
N LEU A 148 9.24 7.04 1.48
CA LEU A 148 7.81 7.02 1.23
C LEU A 148 7.40 5.60 0.90
N ARG A 149 6.44 5.05 1.66
CA ARG A 149 5.87 3.74 1.44
C ARG A 149 4.39 3.86 1.11
N VAL A 150 3.97 3.20 0.06
CA VAL A 150 2.57 3.05 -0.33
C VAL A 150 2.20 1.58 -0.21
N GLY A 151 1.05 1.29 0.38
CA GLY A 151 0.52 -0.05 0.49
C GLY A 151 -0.96 -0.11 0.14
N GLU A 152 -1.40 -1.27 -0.31
CA GLU A 152 -2.82 -1.57 -0.41
C GLU A 152 -3.46 -1.51 0.98
N ASP A 153 -4.62 -0.87 1.09
CA ASP A 153 -5.40 -0.95 2.32
C ASP A 153 -6.21 -2.25 2.32
N ALA A 154 -5.58 -3.32 2.78
CA ALA A 154 -6.18 -4.65 2.80
C ALA A 154 -7.56 -4.68 3.49
N GLU A 155 -7.80 -3.84 4.48
CA GLU A 155 -9.09 -3.73 5.16
C GLU A 155 -10.16 -3.12 4.24
N LYS A 156 -9.83 -2.04 3.52
CA LYS A 156 -10.75 -1.42 2.55
C LYS A 156 -11.02 -2.33 1.37
N THR A 157 -9.99 -3.02 0.89
CA THR A 157 -10.12 -4.00 -0.19
C THR A 157 -11.03 -5.16 0.24
N TYR A 158 -10.84 -5.69 1.44
CA TYR A 158 -11.70 -6.74 1.98
C TYR A 158 -13.16 -6.28 2.13
N GLN A 159 -13.39 -5.10 2.70
CA GLN A 159 -14.75 -4.52 2.84
C GLN A 159 -15.42 -4.28 1.48
N ALA A 160 -14.67 -3.86 0.46
CA ALA A 160 -15.19 -3.70 -0.89
C ALA A 160 -15.60 -5.05 -1.51
N LEU A 161 -14.79 -6.08 -1.33
CA LEU A 161 -15.09 -7.45 -1.78
C LEU A 161 -16.31 -8.05 -1.07
N GLU A 162 -16.42 -7.85 0.24
CA GLU A 162 -17.58 -8.29 1.02
C GLU A 162 -18.87 -7.61 0.54
N ARG A 163 -18.86 -6.31 0.26
CA ARG A 163 -20.02 -5.60 -0.30
C ARG A 163 -20.45 -6.20 -1.63
N LEU A 164 -19.52 -6.43 -2.55
CA LEU A 164 -19.81 -7.06 -3.84
C LEU A 164 -20.40 -8.47 -3.68
N ARG A 165 -19.92 -9.24 -2.72
CA ARG A 165 -20.43 -10.58 -2.42
C ARG A 165 -21.88 -10.55 -1.91
N PHE A 166 -22.24 -9.60 -1.07
CA PHE A 166 -23.61 -9.45 -0.56
C PHE A 166 -24.57 -8.95 -1.63
N ASP A 167 -24.15 -8.06 -2.52
CA ASP A 167 -24.98 -7.54 -3.61
C ASP A 167 -25.36 -8.66 -4.60
N TRP A 168 -24.48 -9.61 -4.86
CA TRP A 168 -24.78 -10.79 -5.70
C TRP A 168 -25.77 -11.77 -5.05
N LEU A 169 -25.79 -11.87 -3.73
CA LEU A 169 -26.73 -12.74 -3.01
C LEU A 169 -28.10 -12.07 -2.78
N ALA A 170 -28.19 -10.76 -2.92
CA ALA A 170 -29.41 -9.97 -2.75
C ALA A 170 -30.11 -9.64 -4.09
N ALA A 171 -29.51 -9.99 -5.23
CA ALA A 171 -30.14 -9.82 -6.55
C ALA A 171 -31.29 -10.85 -6.72
N PRO A 172 -32.52 -10.41 -7.05
CA PRO A 172 -33.69 -11.26 -7.20
C PRO A 172 -33.61 -12.19 -8.41
#